data_202efd61bfa0d548d955cd2f9cd11ff0
#
_entry.id   202efd61bfa0d548d955cd2f9cd11ff0
#
_cell.length_a   1.000
_cell.length_b   1.000
_cell.length_c   1.000
_cell.angle_alpha   90.00
_cell.angle_beta   90.00
_cell.angle_gamma   90.00
#
_symmetry.space_group_name_H-M   'P 1'
#
loop_
_entity.id
_entity.type
_entity.pdbx_description
1 polymer ?
#
loop_
_entity_poly.entity_id
_entity_poly.type
_entity_poly.pdbx_seq_one_letter_code
_entity_poly.pdbx_strand_id
1 'polypeptide(L)'
;RPYSSIPATHRFSAFAEESLRKGIGPFSLDWVLGLRAEMMTGAGKKFLVDMKPYLDPRTNVRLTFPTVSPGGNKLETSVYGGIGRHTKFPTMDMLFPDPIYGDITQLNYWPVEENLRRVNVLVYKVDPTNLNLQAASNVKWEIGVNADWNGYSFSMDFFRENMTSGFRYSYEYLSVEFKRYDASAI
;
A
#
# COMPACT_ATOMS: atom_id res chain seq x y z
N ARG A 1 12.02 0.09 -19.16
CA ARG A 1 11.00 -0.19 -20.21
C ARG A 1 10.50 1.12 -20.80
N PRO A 2 10.28 1.21 -22.14
CA PRO A 2 9.59 2.37 -22.70
C PRO A 2 8.14 2.37 -22.20
N TYR A 3 7.60 3.54 -21.85
CA TYR A 3 6.22 3.69 -21.39
C TYR A 3 5.18 3.09 -22.33
N SER A 4 5.46 3.10 -23.65
CA SER A 4 4.62 2.49 -24.67
C SER A 4 4.46 0.97 -24.54
N SER A 5 5.34 0.29 -23.81
CA SER A 5 5.27 -1.15 -23.55
C SER A 5 4.51 -1.51 -22.27
N ILE A 6 4.09 -0.51 -21.49
CA ILE A 6 3.33 -0.71 -20.26
C ILE A 6 1.84 -0.63 -20.62
N PRO A 7 1.02 -1.66 -20.32
CA PRO A 7 -0.39 -1.62 -20.62
C PRO A 7 -1.10 -0.59 -19.77
N ALA A 8 -2.16 0.02 -20.31
CA ALA A 8 -3.03 0.90 -19.54
C ALA A 8 -3.81 0.09 -18.50
N THR A 9 -3.76 0.52 -17.26
CA THR A 9 -4.57 -0.08 -16.20
C THR A 9 -5.73 0.85 -15.84
N HIS A 10 -6.86 0.26 -15.48
CA HIS A 10 -8.04 0.96 -15.04
C HIS A 10 -8.41 0.53 -13.62
N ARG A 11 -8.86 1.46 -12.80
CA ARG A 11 -9.35 1.18 -11.46
C ARG A 11 -10.82 1.57 -11.38
N PHE A 12 -11.65 0.62 -11.02
CA PHE A 12 -13.07 0.83 -10.77
C PHE A 12 -13.32 0.79 -9.29
N SER A 13 -14.14 1.72 -8.81
CA SER A 13 -14.59 1.74 -7.42
C SER A 13 -16.06 2.11 -7.34
N ALA A 14 -16.78 1.43 -6.46
CA ALA A 14 -18.14 1.75 -6.06
C ALA A 14 -18.20 1.81 -4.54
N PHE A 15 -19.04 2.67 -3.98
CA PHE A 15 -19.25 2.72 -2.55
C PHE A 15 -20.72 2.94 -2.23
N ALA A 16 -21.15 2.43 -1.08
CA ALA A 16 -22.43 2.69 -0.48
C ALA A 16 -22.20 3.04 1.00
N GLU A 17 -22.97 3.98 1.50
CA GLU A 17 -22.91 4.42 2.89
C GLU A 17 -24.31 4.68 3.41
N GLU A 18 -24.59 4.24 4.62
CA GLU A 18 -25.81 4.49 5.37
C GLU A 18 -25.45 5.20 6.66
N SER A 19 -26.20 6.21 7.01
CA SER A 19 -26.04 6.95 8.28
C SER A 19 -27.35 6.95 9.04
N LEU A 20 -27.25 6.58 10.32
CA LEU A 20 -28.37 6.55 11.26
C LEU A 20 -28.10 7.51 12.39
N ARG A 21 -29.03 8.43 12.67
CA ARG A 21 -29.04 9.23 13.88
C ARG A 21 -30.27 8.90 14.70
N LYS A 22 -30.08 8.55 15.97
CA LYS A 22 -31.17 8.16 16.87
C LYS A 22 -30.94 8.70 18.27
N GLY A 23 -32.01 9.31 18.82
CA GLY A 23 -32.06 9.62 20.28
C GLY A 23 -32.36 8.35 21.07
N ILE A 24 -31.58 8.11 22.13
CA ILE A 24 -31.75 6.98 23.05
C ILE A 24 -31.85 7.60 24.45
N GLY A 25 -33.07 7.90 24.85
CA GLY A 25 -33.29 8.68 26.07
C GLY A 25 -32.58 10.03 26.01
N PRO A 26 -31.70 10.37 26.97
CA PRO A 26 -30.97 11.65 26.96
C PRO A 26 -29.72 11.64 26.06
N PHE A 27 -29.39 10.51 25.42
CA PHE A 27 -28.22 10.35 24.57
C PHE A 27 -28.58 10.49 23.09
N SER A 28 -27.60 10.89 22.24
CA SER A 28 -27.70 10.85 20.80
C SER A 28 -26.67 9.85 20.26
N LEU A 29 -27.17 8.92 19.45
CA LEU A 29 -26.34 7.95 18.73
C LEU A 29 -26.27 8.34 17.26
N ASP A 30 -25.05 8.53 16.76
CA ASP A 30 -24.76 8.65 15.33
C ASP A 30 -23.99 7.40 14.90
N TRP A 31 -24.50 6.69 13.90
CA TRP A 31 -23.88 5.48 13.39
C TRP A 31 -23.77 5.55 11.85
N VAL A 32 -22.59 5.28 11.34
CA VAL A 32 -22.29 5.26 9.91
C VAL A 32 -21.76 3.88 9.55
N LEU A 33 -22.38 3.29 8.55
CA LEU A 33 -21.94 2.04 7.90
C LEU A 33 -21.54 2.34 6.46
N GLY A 34 -20.39 1.87 6.03
CA GLY A 34 -19.92 2.04 4.66
C GLY A 34 -19.36 0.76 4.10
N LEU A 35 -19.55 0.55 2.81
CA LEU A 35 -18.91 -0.51 2.04
C LEU A 35 -18.35 0.08 0.75
N ARG A 36 -17.08 -0.15 0.50
CA ARG A 36 -16.43 0.20 -0.75
C ARG A 36 -15.97 -1.09 -1.45
N ALA A 37 -16.25 -1.17 -2.73
CA ALA A 37 -15.77 -2.24 -3.61
C ALA A 37 -14.80 -1.64 -4.62
N GLU A 38 -13.65 -2.25 -4.80
CA GLU A 38 -12.63 -1.79 -5.74
C GLU A 38 -12.08 -2.95 -6.56
N MET A 39 -11.73 -2.66 -7.81
CA MET A 39 -11.13 -3.62 -8.73
C MET A 39 -10.17 -2.90 -9.68
N MET A 40 -9.03 -3.52 -9.96
CA MET A 40 -8.10 -3.08 -11.00
C MET A 40 -8.19 -4.02 -12.20
N THR A 41 -8.10 -3.46 -13.41
CA THR A 41 -8.07 -4.22 -14.66
C THR A 41 -6.98 -3.67 -15.59
N GLY A 42 -6.58 -4.47 -16.58
CA GLY A 42 -5.63 -4.06 -17.60
C GLY A 42 -4.17 -4.37 -17.27
N ALA A 43 -3.88 -4.87 -16.07
CA ALA A 43 -2.52 -5.34 -15.75
C ALA A 43 -2.17 -6.63 -16.52
N GLY A 44 -3.18 -7.39 -16.93
CA GLY A 44 -3.08 -8.65 -17.65
C GLY A 44 -3.39 -9.86 -16.78
N LYS A 45 -4.07 -10.85 -17.35
CA LYS A 45 -4.58 -12.05 -16.65
C LYS A 45 -3.52 -12.86 -15.89
N LYS A 46 -2.23 -12.62 -16.14
CA LYS A 46 -1.13 -13.25 -15.41
C LYS A 46 -0.94 -12.69 -14.00
N PHE A 47 -1.37 -11.46 -13.74
CA PHE A 47 -1.25 -10.83 -12.43
C PHE A 47 -2.43 -11.20 -11.54
N LEU A 48 -2.16 -11.64 -10.31
CA LEU A 48 -3.21 -12.00 -9.36
C LEU A 48 -4.10 -10.82 -8.92
N VAL A 49 -3.61 -9.59 -9.05
CA VAL A 49 -4.38 -8.39 -8.74
C VAL A 49 -5.39 -8.03 -9.83
N ASP A 50 -5.18 -8.51 -11.08
CA ASP A 50 -6.02 -8.15 -12.22
C ASP A 50 -7.41 -8.77 -12.08
N MET A 51 -8.45 -7.96 -12.24
CA MET A 51 -9.87 -8.32 -12.13
C MET A 51 -10.30 -8.93 -10.78
N LYS A 52 -9.47 -8.85 -9.74
CA LYS A 52 -9.83 -9.32 -8.40
C LYS A 52 -10.59 -8.21 -7.66
N PRO A 53 -11.82 -8.48 -7.18
CA PRO A 53 -12.56 -7.51 -6.37
C PRO A 53 -12.02 -7.48 -4.94
N TYR A 54 -11.96 -6.28 -4.36
CA TYR A 54 -11.60 -6.03 -2.97
C TYR A 54 -12.73 -5.26 -2.30
N LEU A 55 -13.11 -5.68 -1.09
CA LEU A 55 -14.19 -5.07 -0.32
C LEU A 55 -13.60 -4.43 0.93
N ASP A 56 -13.92 -3.17 1.13
CA ASP A 56 -13.47 -2.37 2.25
C ASP A 56 -14.67 -1.91 3.08
N PRO A 57 -15.14 -2.74 4.04
CA PRO A 57 -16.17 -2.34 4.98
C PRO A 57 -15.61 -1.35 6.00
N ARG A 58 -16.48 -0.43 6.45
CA ARG A 58 -16.18 0.50 7.55
C ARG A 58 -17.42 0.75 8.39
N THR A 59 -17.21 1.01 9.66
CA THR A 59 -18.26 1.47 10.54
C THR A 59 -17.70 2.47 11.54
N ASN A 60 -18.47 3.52 11.81
CA ASN A 60 -18.17 4.52 12.83
C ASN A 60 -19.40 4.76 13.68
N VAL A 61 -19.18 4.87 14.98
CA VAL A 61 -20.24 5.13 15.98
C VAL A 61 -19.80 6.29 16.83
N ARG A 62 -20.72 7.22 17.11
CA ARG A 62 -20.55 8.28 18.11
C ARG A 62 -21.75 8.27 19.06
N LEU A 63 -21.46 8.26 20.34
CA LEU A 63 -22.44 8.45 21.39
C LEU A 63 -22.19 9.81 22.05
N THR A 64 -23.16 10.71 21.90
CA THR A 64 -23.14 12.04 22.53
C THR A 64 -23.95 11.97 23.83
N PHE A 65 -23.34 12.40 24.91
CA PHE A 65 -23.97 12.44 26.23
C PHE A 65 -24.84 13.70 26.36
N PRO A 66 -25.81 13.69 27.29
CA PRO A 66 -26.61 14.88 27.58
C PRO A 66 -25.69 16.01 28.03
N THR A 67 -25.99 17.21 27.53
CA THR A 67 -25.30 18.43 27.97
C THR A 67 -25.57 18.68 29.45
N VAL A 68 -24.53 18.83 30.20
CA VAL A 68 -24.59 19.23 31.62
C VAL A 68 -24.05 20.65 31.79
N SER A 69 -24.46 21.34 32.84
CA SER A 69 -24.06 22.74 33.07
C SER A 69 -23.45 22.96 34.46
N PRO A 70 -22.26 22.37 34.72
CA PRO A 70 -21.58 22.58 36.02
C PRO A 70 -21.15 24.04 36.14
N GLY A 71 -21.58 24.68 37.24
CA GLY A 71 -21.28 26.09 37.49
C GLY A 71 -21.85 27.07 36.44
N GLY A 72 -22.95 26.70 35.74
CA GLY A 72 -23.58 27.51 34.73
C GLY A 72 -22.93 27.45 33.33
N ASN A 73 -21.81 26.76 33.18
CA ASN A 73 -21.11 26.57 31.89
C ASN A 73 -21.53 25.25 31.23
N LYS A 74 -21.78 25.28 29.96
CA LYS A 74 -22.15 24.06 29.18
C LYS A 74 -20.95 23.15 29.05
N LEU A 75 -21.17 21.86 29.36
CA LEU A 75 -20.23 20.76 29.08
C LEU A 75 -20.91 19.76 28.13
N GLU A 76 -20.36 19.61 26.98
CA GLU A 76 -20.77 18.62 25.97
C GLU A 76 -19.69 17.55 25.86
N THR A 77 -20.07 16.28 25.94
CA THR A 77 -19.14 15.17 25.88
C THR A 77 -19.64 14.13 24.89
N SER A 78 -18.70 13.47 24.19
CA SER A 78 -19.00 12.35 23.33
C SER A 78 -17.88 11.32 23.34
N VAL A 79 -18.25 10.07 23.11
CA VAL A 79 -17.34 8.95 22.83
C VAL A 79 -17.61 8.48 21.43
N TYR A 80 -16.56 8.17 20.70
CA TYR A 80 -16.69 7.63 19.36
C TYR A 80 -15.70 6.50 19.13
N GLY A 81 -15.99 5.69 18.15
CA GLY A 81 -15.10 4.64 17.71
C GLY A 81 -15.42 4.20 16.30
N GLY A 82 -14.45 3.60 15.67
CA GLY A 82 -14.59 3.13 14.33
C GLY A 82 -13.65 1.98 14.01
N ILE A 83 -14.05 1.19 13.04
CA ILE A 83 -13.22 0.16 12.45
C ILE A 83 -13.45 0.15 10.94
N GLY A 84 -12.37 0.04 10.18
CA GLY A 84 -12.45 -0.03 8.74
C GLY A 84 -11.29 -0.79 8.13
N ARG A 85 -11.56 -1.39 6.99
CA ARG A 85 -10.55 -1.97 6.11
C ARG A 85 -10.24 -0.97 5.00
N HIS A 86 -8.98 -0.91 4.60
CA HIS A 86 -8.52 -0.13 3.46
C HIS A 86 -7.62 -0.98 2.58
N THR A 87 -7.89 -0.94 1.28
CA THR A 87 -7.11 -1.65 0.26
C THR A 87 -6.26 -0.67 -0.53
N LYS A 88 -4.98 -1.01 -0.72
CA LYS A 88 -4.03 -0.27 -1.54
C LYS A 88 -3.53 -1.14 -2.69
N PHE A 89 -3.79 -0.73 -3.92
CA PHE A 89 -3.29 -1.43 -5.11
C PHE A 89 -1.80 -1.17 -5.32
N PRO A 90 -1.07 -2.14 -5.93
CA PRO A 90 0.30 -1.92 -6.34
C PRO A 90 0.37 -0.79 -7.38
N THR A 91 1.46 -0.06 -7.36
CA THR A 91 1.76 0.98 -8.36
C THR A 91 2.22 0.32 -9.67
N MET A 92 2.25 1.11 -10.73
CA MET A 92 2.73 0.64 -12.03
C MET A 92 4.19 0.16 -11.99
N ASP A 93 5.03 0.85 -11.21
CA ASP A 93 6.45 0.47 -11.02
C ASP A 93 6.60 -0.90 -10.32
N MET A 94 5.65 -1.26 -9.46
CA MET A 94 5.63 -2.57 -8.79
C MET A 94 5.12 -3.68 -9.73
N LEU A 95 4.17 -3.37 -10.59
CA LEU A 95 3.61 -4.31 -11.55
C LEU A 95 4.55 -4.53 -12.75
N PHE A 96 5.16 -3.46 -13.23
CA PHE A 96 6.01 -3.46 -14.42
C PHE A 96 7.39 -2.85 -14.13
N PRO A 97 8.16 -3.43 -13.21
CA PRO A 97 9.48 -2.91 -12.86
C PRO A 97 10.41 -2.99 -14.06
N ASP A 98 11.41 -2.11 -14.08
CA ASP A 98 12.45 -2.18 -15.08
C ASP A 98 13.33 -3.41 -14.88
N PRO A 99 13.82 -4.00 -15.98
CA PRO A 99 14.79 -5.08 -15.88
C PRO A 99 16.06 -4.61 -15.17
N ILE A 100 16.63 -5.48 -14.37
CA ILE A 100 17.91 -5.27 -13.71
C ILE A 100 19.00 -5.87 -14.59
N TYR A 101 20.05 -5.10 -14.84
CA TYR A 101 21.22 -5.55 -15.57
C TYR A 101 22.39 -5.66 -14.61
N GLY A 102 23.19 -6.70 -14.77
CA GLY A 102 24.42 -6.87 -14.04
C GLY A 102 25.55 -7.26 -14.99
N ASP A 103 26.72 -6.73 -14.73
CA ASP A 103 27.92 -6.94 -15.55
C ASP A 103 28.93 -7.79 -14.79
N ILE A 104 29.40 -8.85 -15.47
CA ILE A 104 30.45 -9.72 -14.94
C ILE A 104 31.64 -9.66 -15.92
N THR A 105 32.76 -9.15 -15.42
CA THR A 105 34.00 -9.14 -16.20
C THR A 105 34.54 -10.57 -16.35
N GLN A 106 34.54 -11.11 -17.55
CA GLN A 106 35.08 -12.42 -17.89
C GLN A 106 36.56 -12.37 -18.18
N LEU A 107 37.04 -11.30 -18.79
CA LEU A 107 38.43 -11.04 -19.08
C LEU A 107 38.69 -9.54 -18.95
N ASN A 108 39.79 -9.20 -18.32
CA ASN A 108 40.35 -7.84 -18.33
C ASN A 108 41.86 -7.99 -18.61
N TYR A 109 42.25 -7.90 -19.88
CA TYR A 109 43.62 -8.03 -20.34
C TYR A 109 44.13 -6.69 -20.84
N TRP A 110 45.14 -6.12 -20.18
CA TRP A 110 45.65 -4.79 -20.45
C TRP A 110 47.17 -4.78 -20.60
N PRO A 111 47.74 -5.41 -21.67
CA PRO A 111 49.18 -5.43 -21.94
C PRO A 111 49.69 -4.05 -22.41
N VAL A 112 51.03 -3.94 -22.51
CA VAL A 112 51.70 -2.75 -23.03
C VAL A 112 51.27 -2.46 -24.46
N GLU A 113 51.19 -3.51 -25.28
CA GLU A 113 50.73 -3.40 -26.68
C GLU A 113 49.24 -3.11 -26.73
N GLU A 114 48.87 -1.93 -27.21
CA GLU A 114 47.50 -1.42 -27.19
C GLU A 114 46.53 -2.26 -28.03
N ASN A 115 47.00 -2.81 -29.15
CA ASN A 115 46.21 -3.66 -30.03
C ASN A 115 45.77 -5.00 -29.42
N LEU A 116 46.43 -5.43 -28.34
CA LEU A 116 46.09 -6.64 -27.61
C LEU A 116 45.19 -6.42 -26.39
N ARG A 117 44.90 -5.17 -26.06
CA ARG A 117 44.02 -4.83 -24.95
C ARG A 117 42.59 -5.33 -25.19
N ARG A 118 42.02 -6.08 -24.24
CA ARG A 118 40.67 -6.65 -24.35
C ARG A 118 39.98 -6.68 -23.00
N VAL A 119 38.70 -6.31 -23.04
CA VAL A 119 37.77 -6.50 -21.93
C VAL A 119 36.56 -7.26 -22.44
N ASN A 120 36.28 -8.43 -21.86
CA ASN A 120 35.07 -9.18 -22.14
C ASN A 120 34.16 -9.08 -20.92
N VAL A 121 32.93 -8.64 -21.14
CA VAL A 121 31.91 -8.48 -20.12
C VAL A 121 30.69 -9.30 -20.50
N LEU A 122 30.26 -10.16 -19.59
CA LEU A 122 28.96 -10.82 -19.68
C LEU A 122 27.92 -9.90 -19.03
N VAL A 123 26.98 -9.43 -19.83
CA VAL A 123 25.82 -8.70 -19.31
C VAL A 123 24.65 -9.67 -19.13
N TYR A 124 24.16 -9.81 -17.91
CA TYR A 124 22.95 -10.58 -17.64
C TYR A 124 21.78 -9.67 -17.31
N LYS A 125 20.59 -10.16 -17.66
CA LYS A 125 19.35 -9.44 -17.46
C LYS A 125 18.41 -10.25 -16.59
N VAL A 126 17.88 -9.60 -15.54
CA VAL A 126 16.88 -10.17 -14.64
C VAL A 126 15.57 -9.42 -14.83
N ASP A 127 14.47 -10.13 -14.98
CA ASP A 127 13.13 -9.54 -14.94
C ASP A 127 12.58 -9.70 -13.49
N PRO A 128 12.47 -8.62 -12.70
CA PRO A 128 12.00 -8.66 -11.33
C PRO A 128 10.46 -8.65 -11.23
N THR A 129 9.75 -8.86 -12.32
CA THR A 129 8.28 -8.84 -12.35
C THR A 129 7.70 -9.93 -11.44
N ASN A 130 6.91 -9.51 -10.45
CA ASN A 130 6.20 -10.43 -9.56
C ASN A 130 4.72 -10.53 -9.97
N LEU A 131 4.35 -11.65 -10.59
CA LEU A 131 2.98 -11.92 -11.03
C LEU A 131 2.02 -12.21 -9.87
N ASN A 132 2.55 -12.55 -8.69
CA ASN A 132 1.78 -12.88 -7.49
C ASN A 132 1.41 -11.64 -6.65
N LEU A 133 1.71 -10.43 -7.12
CA LEU A 133 1.32 -9.21 -6.42
C LEU A 133 -0.20 -9.12 -6.28
N GLN A 134 -0.62 -8.86 -5.06
CA GLN A 134 -2.01 -8.59 -4.70
C GLN A 134 -2.09 -7.20 -4.08
N ALA A 135 -3.30 -6.65 -3.99
CA ALA A 135 -3.48 -5.42 -3.25
C ALA A 135 -3.17 -5.62 -1.76
N ALA A 136 -2.47 -4.67 -1.18
CA ALA A 136 -2.20 -4.63 0.24
C ALA A 136 -3.48 -4.26 1.00
N SER A 137 -3.71 -4.85 2.16
CA SER A 137 -4.85 -4.52 3.00
C SER A 137 -4.41 -4.16 4.41
N ASN A 138 -5.14 -3.21 4.96
CA ASN A 138 -4.91 -2.64 6.27
C ASN A 138 -6.24 -2.54 7.00
N VAL A 139 -6.27 -2.93 8.26
CA VAL A 139 -7.41 -2.76 9.16
C VAL A 139 -7.03 -1.77 10.24
N LYS A 140 -7.76 -0.67 10.30
CA LYS A 140 -7.60 0.36 11.32
C LYS A 140 -8.82 0.38 12.22
N TRP A 141 -8.62 0.48 13.52
CA TRP A 141 -9.66 0.83 14.47
C TRP A 141 -9.22 1.99 15.34
N GLU A 142 -10.18 2.74 15.80
CA GLU A 142 -9.98 3.88 16.66
C GLU A 142 -11.10 3.99 17.70
N ILE A 143 -10.77 4.55 18.84
CA ILE A 143 -11.71 4.97 19.87
C ILE A 143 -11.24 6.29 20.44
N GLY A 144 -12.16 7.21 20.67
CA GLY A 144 -11.82 8.52 21.19
C GLY A 144 -12.92 9.11 22.03
N VAL A 145 -12.56 10.16 22.76
CA VAL A 145 -13.43 10.97 23.58
C VAL A 145 -13.26 12.44 23.22
N ASN A 146 -14.36 13.18 23.19
CA ASN A 146 -14.37 14.62 23.06
C ASN A 146 -15.11 15.25 24.26
N ALA A 147 -14.60 16.37 24.70
CA ALA A 147 -15.26 17.20 25.74
C ALA A 147 -15.09 18.67 25.35
N ASP A 148 -16.22 19.38 25.26
CA ASP A 148 -16.27 20.82 25.03
C ASP A 148 -16.84 21.51 26.27
N TRP A 149 -16.07 22.41 26.86
CA TRP A 149 -16.45 23.12 28.08
C TRP A 149 -16.07 24.59 27.99
N ASN A 150 -17.06 25.46 28.02
CA ASN A 150 -16.88 26.91 28.12
C ASN A 150 -15.87 27.48 27.12
N GLY A 151 -15.91 27.02 25.86
CA GLY A 151 -14.97 27.44 24.79
C GLY A 151 -13.64 26.70 24.77
N TYR A 152 -13.39 25.78 25.67
CA TYR A 152 -12.26 24.87 25.66
C TYR A 152 -12.69 23.52 25.08
N SER A 153 -11.90 22.97 24.16
CA SER A 153 -12.14 21.66 23.58
C SER A 153 -10.99 20.72 23.93
N PHE A 154 -11.34 19.52 24.37
CA PHE A 154 -10.42 18.43 24.67
C PHE A 154 -10.77 17.24 23.78
N SER A 155 -9.77 16.63 23.15
CA SER A 155 -9.90 15.39 22.37
C SER A 155 -8.78 14.45 22.71
N MET A 156 -9.11 13.15 22.84
CA MET A 156 -8.14 12.09 23.09
C MET A 156 -8.52 10.88 22.25
N ASP A 157 -7.55 10.37 21.47
CA ASP A 157 -7.73 9.28 20.52
C ASP A 157 -6.75 8.16 20.79
N PHE A 158 -7.26 6.93 20.74
CA PHE A 158 -6.46 5.71 20.66
C PHE A 158 -6.76 5.02 19.34
N PHE A 159 -5.73 4.65 18.62
CA PHE A 159 -5.90 3.90 17.39
C PHE A 159 -4.88 2.77 17.27
N ARG A 160 -5.25 1.77 16.50
CA ARG A 160 -4.33 0.70 16.08
C ARG A 160 -4.56 0.38 14.62
N GLU A 161 -3.46 0.20 13.92
CA GLU A 161 -3.43 -0.15 12.51
C GLU A 161 -2.71 -1.49 12.36
N ASN A 162 -3.38 -2.44 11.73
CA ASN A 162 -2.84 -3.74 11.41
C ASN A 162 -2.72 -3.88 9.89
N MET A 163 -1.51 -3.81 9.39
CA MET A 163 -1.21 -4.08 8.00
C MET A 163 -1.02 -5.60 7.84
N THR A 164 -2.00 -6.27 7.26
CA THR A 164 -1.97 -7.72 7.05
C THR A 164 -1.13 -8.11 5.84
N SER A 165 -0.98 -7.19 4.89
CA SER A 165 -0.11 -7.33 3.73
C SER A 165 0.42 -5.97 3.32
N GLY A 166 1.63 -5.93 2.80
CA GLY A 166 2.28 -4.69 2.37
C GLY A 166 3.24 -4.96 1.23
N PHE A 167 3.61 -3.90 0.51
CA PHE A 167 4.61 -4.01 -0.54
C PHE A 167 5.99 -3.88 0.09
N ARG A 168 6.85 -4.84 -0.22
CA ARG A 168 8.24 -4.89 0.24
C ARG A 168 9.13 -5.30 -0.92
N TYR A 169 10.27 -4.66 -1.05
CA TYR A 169 11.34 -5.16 -1.87
C TYR A 169 12.10 -6.23 -1.08
N SER A 170 12.34 -7.37 -1.71
CA SER A 170 13.22 -8.42 -1.21
C SER A 170 14.39 -8.59 -2.15
N TYR A 171 15.56 -8.86 -1.59
CA TYR A 171 16.75 -9.20 -2.36
C TYR A 171 16.93 -10.71 -2.31
N GLU A 172 17.02 -11.30 -3.49
CA GLU A 172 17.33 -12.72 -3.64
C GLU A 172 18.71 -12.86 -4.26
N TYR A 173 19.46 -13.84 -3.78
CA TYR A 173 20.74 -14.16 -4.40
C TYR A 173 20.50 -14.82 -5.75
N LEU A 174 21.08 -14.23 -6.79
CA LEU A 174 21.07 -14.79 -8.13
C LEU A 174 22.38 -15.50 -8.37
N SER A 175 22.30 -16.79 -8.71
CA SER A 175 23.44 -17.56 -9.16
C SER A 175 23.58 -17.41 -10.66
N VAL A 176 24.71 -16.88 -11.12
CA VAL A 176 25.01 -16.70 -12.55
C VAL A 176 26.22 -17.52 -12.90
N GLU A 177 26.07 -18.48 -13.81
CA GLU A 177 27.20 -19.21 -14.39
C GLU A 177 27.86 -18.39 -15.49
N PHE A 178 29.18 -18.24 -15.40
CA PHE A 178 29.95 -17.53 -16.43
C PHE A 178 31.34 -18.18 -16.63
N LYS A 179 31.87 -18.02 -17.85
CA LYS A 179 33.23 -18.41 -18.16
C LYS A 179 34.17 -17.25 -17.83
N ARG A 180 35.24 -17.56 -17.14
CA ARG A 180 36.34 -16.63 -16.93
C ARG A 180 37.50 -17.03 -17.84
N TYR A 181 38.01 -16.06 -18.55
CA TYR A 181 39.15 -16.26 -19.45
C TYR A 181 40.42 -15.70 -18.77
N ASP A 182 41.55 -16.37 -19.01
CA ASP A 182 42.86 -15.86 -18.68
C ASP A 182 43.60 -15.36 -19.93
N ALA A 183 44.76 -14.78 -19.70
CA ALA A 183 45.59 -14.25 -20.81
C ALA A 183 46.11 -15.32 -21.77
N SER A 184 46.10 -16.59 -21.37
CA SER A 184 46.55 -17.71 -22.23
C SER A 184 45.53 -18.10 -23.27
N ALA A 185 44.27 -17.58 -23.13
CA ALA A 185 43.20 -17.83 -24.09
C ALA A 185 43.16 -16.79 -25.22
N ILE A 186 44.11 -15.86 -25.27
CA ILE A 186 44.30 -14.85 -26.29
C ILE A 186 45.50 -15.22 -27.14
#